data_c270667c24ac7b85a9c25fc00ec057d0
#
_entry.id   c270667c24ac7b85a9c25fc00ec057d0
#
_cell.length_a   1.000
_cell.length_b   1.000
_cell.length_c   1.000
_cell.angle_alpha   90.00
_cell.angle_beta   90.00
_cell.angle_gamma   90.00
#
_symmetry.space_group_name_H-M   'P 1'
#
loop_
_entity.id
_entity.type
_entity.pdbx_description
1 polymer ?
#
loop_
_entity_poly.entity_id
_entity_poly.type
_entity_poly.pdbx_seq_one_letter_code
_entity_poly.pdbx_strand_id
1 'polypeptide(L)'
;MSTIRQVRGFEILDSRGNPTVAAEVLLADGGRGFAAAPSGASTGAREALELRDWDPRRYFGKGVTKTVNHVNGEIARALAGKSVEDQAALDHLMIELDATPTKSRLGANAILAVSLAAARAAAASAGLPLYRHLGRGREPQLPMPMMNIVNGGAHADNSVDMQEFMIVPVGAPRFCESLRWGAEVFHSLKSLLKARGLSTAVGDEGGFAPDLPSNEAAIEVILSAIESAGFKAGQDVALALDVASSEFYRGGVYELASEGKRFDPAEFVAHLERWVSDYPIVSIEDGMAEDDWDGWELLTARLGRRVQLVGDDLFVTNTEILQQGIARRVANSILVKPNQIGTLTETLAAIDMADEAGYAAVVSHRSGETEDTTIADLSVCTAATQIKTGSLCRSDRVAKYNRLLLIEQELGDAVSFPGRSAFRVQG
;
A
#
# COMPACT_ATOMS: atom_id res chain seq x y z
N MET A 1 -16.06 6.95 -29.16
CA MET A 1 -15.36 7.68 -28.08
C MET A 1 -16.41 8.21 -27.13
N SER A 2 -16.38 7.76 -25.89
CA SER A 2 -17.32 8.24 -24.89
C SER A 2 -16.76 9.47 -24.17
N THR A 3 -17.62 10.45 -23.91
CA THR A 3 -17.25 11.70 -23.24
C THR A 3 -17.85 11.79 -21.86
N ILE A 4 -17.18 12.51 -20.98
CA ILE A 4 -17.64 12.75 -19.62
C ILE A 4 -18.85 13.70 -19.67
N ARG A 5 -20.01 13.18 -19.22
CA ARG A 5 -21.26 13.92 -19.10
C ARG A 5 -21.35 14.65 -17.77
N GLN A 6 -20.89 14.00 -16.70
CA GLN A 6 -21.01 14.52 -15.33
C GLN A 6 -19.91 13.95 -14.42
N VAL A 7 -19.40 14.78 -13.54
CA VAL A 7 -18.57 14.39 -12.40
C VAL A 7 -19.26 14.84 -11.11
N ARG A 8 -19.31 13.97 -10.11
CA ARG A 8 -19.90 14.24 -8.78
C ARG A 8 -18.91 13.84 -7.69
N GLY A 9 -18.72 14.67 -6.69
CA GLY A 9 -17.97 14.38 -5.48
C GLY A 9 -18.88 14.15 -4.30
N PHE A 10 -18.45 13.28 -3.39
CA PHE A 10 -19.16 12.91 -2.17
C PHE A 10 -18.19 12.89 -1.00
N GLU A 11 -18.69 13.30 0.18
CA GLU A 11 -18.04 12.99 1.45
C GLU A 11 -18.56 11.64 1.93
N ILE A 12 -17.66 10.70 2.19
CA ILE A 12 -17.96 9.39 2.77
C ILE A 12 -17.08 9.16 3.99
N LEU A 13 -17.26 8.07 4.72
CA LEU A 13 -16.39 7.70 5.84
C LEU A 13 -15.38 6.65 5.43
N ASP A 14 -14.16 6.78 5.93
CA ASP A 14 -13.12 5.76 5.86
C ASP A 14 -13.28 4.69 6.97
N SER A 15 -12.42 3.68 6.97
CA SER A 15 -12.40 2.58 7.94
C SER A 15 -12.14 3.00 9.39
N ARG A 16 -11.68 4.24 9.60
CA ARG A 16 -11.46 4.84 10.93
C ARG A 16 -12.59 5.77 11.36
N GLY A 17 -13.65 5.90 10.53
CA GLY A 17 -14.76 6.84 10.77
C GLY A 17 -14.42 8.30 10.49
N ASN A 18 -13.29 8.58 9.81
CA ASN A 18 -12.96 9.92 9.34
C ASN A 18 -13.56 10.15 7.94
N PRO A 19 -13.97 11.40 7.62
CA PRO A 19 -14.43 11.69 6.27
C PRO A 19 -13.30 11.58 5.24
N THR A 20 -13.67 11.07 4.06
CA THR A 20 -12.82 11.05 2.86
C THR A 20 -13.65 11.37 1.61
N VAL A 21 -12.97 11.51 0.46
CA VAL A 21 -13.59 11.90 -0.81
C VAL A 21 -13.85 10.69 -1.67
N ALA A 22 -15.06 10.59 -2.18
CA ALA A 22 -15.39 9.72 -3.30
C ALA A 22 -15.85 10.55 -4.50
N ALA A 23 -15.67 10.02 -5.70
CA ALA A 23 -16.13 10.63 -6.93
C ALA A 23 -16.89 9.63 -7.81
N GLU A 24 -17.82 10.15 -8.58
CA GLU A 24 -18.53 9.44 -9.63
C GLU A 24 -18.32 10.16 -10.95
N VAL A 25 -18.00 9.40 -11.98
CA VAL A 25 -17.94 9.88 -13.39
C VAL A 25 -19.00 9.15 -14.18
N LEU A 26 -19.90 9.91 -14.82
CA LEU A 26 -20.94 9.42 -15.71
C LEU A 26 -20.60 9.84 -17.15
N LEU A 27 -20.65 8.91 -18.09
CA LEU A 27 -20.36 9.12 -19.50
C LEU A 27 -21.65 9.35 -20.32
N ALA A 28 -21.48 9.87 -21.53
CA ALA A 28 -22.57 10.12 -22.46
C ALA A 28 -23.26 8.85 -22.97
N ASP A 29 -22.53 7.73 -23.06
CA ASP A 29 -23.04 6.41 -23.42
C ASP A 29 -23.68 5.64 -22.26
N GLY A 30 -23.69 6.23 -21.05
CA GLY A 30 -24.19 5.61 -19.82
C GLY A 30 -23.14 4.86 -18.99
N GLY A 31 -21.90 4.75 -19.46
CA GLY A 31 -20.79 4.21 -18.67
C GLY A 31 -20.63 5.00 -17.38
N ARG A 32 -20.35 4.30 -16.27
CA ARG A 32 -20.27 4.88 -14.93
C ARG A 32 -19.12 4.30 -14.15
N GLY A 33 -18.36 5.17 -13.49
CA GLY A 33 -17.32 4.78 -12.55
C GLY A 33 -17.48 5.49 -11.22
N PHE A 34 -17.23 4.78 -10.13
CA PHE A 34 -17.21 5.32 -8.77
C PHE A 34 -15.92 4.86 -8.10
N ALA A 35 -15.23 5.78 -7.43
CA ALA A 35 -14.03 5.48 -6.67
C ALA A 35 -13.90 6.37 -5.45
N ALA A 36 -13.16 5.90 -4.45
CA ALA A 36 -12.89 6.61 -3.22
C ALA A 36 -11.38 6.74 -2.97
N ALA A 37 -10.96 7.90 -2.47
CA ALA A 37 -9.58 8.10 -2.07
C ALA A 37 -9.34 7.58 -0.64
N PRO A 38 -8.29 6.78 -0.38
CA PRO A 38 -7.89 6.40 0.97
C PRO A 38 -7.18 7.56 1.69
N SER A 39 -6.92 7.38 3.00
CA SER A 39 -6.28 8.38 3.86
C SER A 39 -5.18 7.74 4.72
N GLY A 40 -4.00 8.35 4.82
CA GLY A 40 -2.91 7.89 5.69
C GLY A 40 -3.11 8.21 7.16
N ALA A 41 -2.46 7.44 8.06
CA ALA A 41 -2.24 7.81 9.46
C ALA A 41 -0.85 8.42 9.64
N SER A 42 0.19 7.69 9.27
CA SER A 42 1.52 8.21 9.03
C SER A 42 1.62 8.70 7.58
N THR A 43 2.31 9.79 7.34
CA THR A 43 2.47 10.36 5.99
C THR A 43 3.91 10.81 5.81
N GLY A 44 4.55 10.36 4.73
CA GLY A 44 5.86 10.87 4.32
C GLY A 44 5.80 12.38 4.09
N ALA A 45 6.84 13.10 4.48
CA ALA A 45 6.87 14.56 4.42
C ALA A 45 6.70 15.12 2.99
N ARG A 46 6.93 14.29 1.98
CA ARG A 46 6.92 14.65 0.56
C ARG A 46 5.69 14.15 -0.21
N GLU A 47 4.68 13.61 0.49
CA GLU A 47 3.43 13.18 -0.15
C GLU A 47 2.63 14.34 -0.74
N ALA A 48 1.82 14.04 -1.77
CA ALA A 48 0.80 14.97 -2.24
C ALA A 48 -0.25 15.23 -1.15
N LEU A 49 -0.74 16.47 -1.08
CA LEU A 49 -1.54 16.94 0.05
C LEU A 49 -2.96 16.38 0.04
N GLU A 50 -3.33 15.68 1.10
CA GLU A 50 -4.72 15.39 1.43
C GLU A 50 -5.38 16.65 2.01
N LEU A 51 -6.24 17.31 1.22
CA LEU A 51 -6.87 18.57 1.63
C LEU A 51 -7.99 18.32 2.63
N ARG A 52 -7.95 19.01 3.77
CA ARG A 52 -8.94 18.98 4.86
C ARG A 52 -9.54 20.37 5.07
N ASP A 53 -10.72 20.42 5.68
CA ASP A 53 -11.45 21.68 5.93
C ASP A 53 -10.85 22.52 7.05
N TRP A 54 -10.24 21.87 8.04
CA TRP A 54 -9.68 22.46 9.26
C TRP A 54 -10.73 23.23 10.09
N ASP A 55 -12.04 22.95 9.91
CA ASP A 55 -13.10 23.48 10.75
C ASP A 55 -13.32 22.56 11.97
N PRO A 56 -12.93 22.95 13.17
CA PRO A 56 -13.01 22.09 14.35
C PRO A 56 -14.44 21.72 14.74
N ARG A 57 -15.44 22.46 14.24
CA ARG A 57 -16.87 22.21 14.49
C ARG A 57 -17.40 21.02 13.66
N ARG A 58 -16.64 20.57 12.64
CA ARG A 58 -17.06 19.48 11.76
C ARG A 58 -15.94 18.44 11.69
N TYR A 59 -16.22 17.20 12.14
CA TYR A 59 -15.27 16.10 12.21
C TYR A 59 -13.92 16.49 12.86
N PHE A 60 -13.95 17.38 13.86
CA PHE A 60 -12.76 17.85 14.58
C PHE A 60 -11.67 18.42 13.63
N GLY A 61 -12.08 19.09 12.56
CA GLY A 61 -11.16 19.64 11.54
C GLY A 61 -10.88 18.75 10.35
N LYS A 62 -11.27 17.46 10.41
CA LYS A 62 -10.97 16.46 9.37
C LYS A 62 -11.97 16.45 8.20
N GLY A 63 -12.97 17.36 8.16
CA GLY A 63 -13.94 17.46 7.08
C GLY A 63 -13.29 17.62 5.70
N VAL A 64 -14.02 17.22 4.64
CA VAL A 64 -13.55 17.30 3.23
C VAL A 64 -14.52 18.06 2.33
N THR A 65 -15.37 18.91 2.90
CA THR A 65 -16.38 19.67 2.16
C THR A 65 -15.78 20.57 1.09
N LYS A 66 -14.64 21.23 1.37
CA LYS A 66 -13.92 22.05 0.38
C LYS A 66 -13.49 21.20 -0.81
N THR A 67 -12.92 20.05 -0.52
CA THR A 67 -12.43 19.10 -1.53
C THR A 67 -13.59 18.58 -2.39
N VAL A 68 -14.70 18.20 -1.79
CA VAL A 68 -15.92 17.80 -2.50
C VAL A 68 -16.46 18.94 -3.37
N ASN A 69 -16.38 20.20 -2.90
CA ASN A 69 -16.78 21.36 -3.69
C ASN A 69 -15.83 21.60 -4.89
N HIS A 70 -14.53 21.30 -4.76
CA HIS A 70 -13.59 21.35 -5.90
C HIS A 70 -13.97 20.31 -6.97
N VAL A 71 -14.31 19.07 -6.55
CA VAL A 71 -14.79 18.02 -7.48
C VAL A 71 -16.05 18.48 -8.20
N ASN A 72 -17.07 18.94 -7.46
CA ASN A 72 -18.38 19.36 -8.00
C ASN A 72 -18.32 20.68 -8.77
N GLY A 73 -17.25 21.45 -8.61
CA GLY A 73 -17.06 22.78 -9.19
C GLY A 73 -16.06 22.80 -10.33
N GLU A 74 -14.80 23.12 -10.02
CA GLU A 74 -13.75 23.37 -11.00
C GLU A 74 -13.42 22.12 -11.81
N ILE A 75 -13.22 20.98 -11.13
CA ILE A 75 -12.86 19.71 -11.78
C ILE A 75 -13.99 19.26 -12.72
N ALA A 76 -15.23 19.26 -12.23
CA ALA A 76 -16.39 18.85 -13.04
C ALA A 76 -16.52 19.70 -14.30
N ARG A 77 -16.33 21.04 -14.20
CA ARG A 77 -16.37 21.93 -15.37
C ARG A 77 -15.24 21.69 -16.36
N ALA A 78 -14.02 21.46 -15.86
CA ALA A 78 -12.84 21.23 -16.71
C ALA A 78 -12.95 19.92 -17.50
N LEU A 79 -13.54 18.87 -16.90
CA LEU A 79 -13.65 17.55 -17.49
C LEU A 79 -14.91 17.36 -18.34
N ALA A 80 -15.92 18.22 -18.23
CA ALA A 80 -17.15 18.11 -19.01
C ALA A 80 -16.88 18.07 -20.53
N GLY A 81 -17.42 17.06 -21.22
CA GLY A 81 -17.24 16.86 -22.65
C GLY A 81 -15.89 16.28 -23.06
N LYS A 82 -14.93 16.07 -22.14
CA LYS A 82 -13.65 15.43 -22.45
C LYS A 82 -13.83 13.94 -22.72
N SER A 83 -12.98 13.37 -23.58
CA SER A 83 -12.92 11.92 -23.80
C SER A 83 -12.42 11.22 -22.56
N VAL A 84 -13.01 10.08 -22.17
CA VAL A 84 -12.58 9.26 -21.06
C VAL A 84 -11.48 8.26 -21.45
N GLU A 85 -11.21 8.10 -22.73
CA GLU A 85 -10.28 7.11 -23.25
C GLU A 85 -8.80 7.48 -23.00
N ASP A 86 -8.50 8.76 -22.87
CA ASP A 86 -7.17 9.27 -22.61
C ASP A 86 -7.03 9.66 -21.12
N GLN A 87 -6.75 8.66 -20.28
CA GLN A 87 -6.53 8.84 -18.85
C GLN A 87 -5.44 9.86 -18.55
N ALA A 88 -4.36 9.83 -19.33
CA ALA A 88 -3.23 10.74 -19.10
C ALA A 88 -3.61 12.20 -19.36
N ALA A 89 -4.36 12.46 -20.43
CA ALA A 89 -4.84 13.82 -20.70
C ALA A 89 -5.81 14.34 -19.63
N LEU A 90 -6.67 13.48 -19.06
CA LEU A 90 -7.56 13.87 -17.96
C LEU A 90 -6.77 14.18 -16.67
N ASP A 91 -5.80 13.32 -16.32
CA ASP A 91 -4.98 13.50 -15.13
C ASP A 91 -4.10 14.75 -15.24
N HIS A 92 -3.44 14.96 -16.38
CA HIS A 92 -2.64 16.17 -16.63
C HIS A 92 -3.49 17.45 -16.56
N LEU A 93 -4.71 17.43 -17.12
CA LEU A 93 -5.61 18.56 -17.03
C LEU A 93 -5.95 18.91 -15.57
N MET A 94 -6.15 17.91 -14.71
CA MET A 94 -6.41 18.15 -13.28
C MET A 94 -5.15 18.65 -12.53
N ILE A 95 -3.96 18.14 -12.90
CA ILE A 95 -2.67 18.60 -12.35
C ILE A 95 -2.43 20.07 -12.76
N GLU A 96 -2.61 20.41 -14.02
CA GLU A 96 -2.50 21.79 -14.52
C GLU A 96 -3.52 22.73 -13.88
N LEU A 97 -4.74 22.23 -13.63
CA LEU A 97 -5.78 22.99 -12.95
C LEU A 97 -5.40 23.27 -11.49
N ASP A 98 -4.78 22.34 -10.80
CA ASP A 98 -4.26 22.55 -9.43
C ASP A 98 -3.08 23.51 -9.41
N ALA A 99 -2.14 23.37 -10.32
CA ALA A 99 -0.96 24.22 -10.52
C ALA A 99 -0.02 24.34 -9.30
N THR A 100 -0.05 23.35 -8.39
CA THR A 100 0.89 23.26 -7.25
C THR A 100 1.64 21.92 -7.27
N PRO A 101 2.91 21.88 -6.82
CA PRO A 101 3.71 20.65 -6.88
C PRO A 101 3.09 19.47 -6.09
N THR A 102 2.43 19.77 -4.97
CA THR A 102 1.85 18.76 -4.07
C THR A 102 0.33 18.65 -4.18
N LYS A 103 -0.27 19.20 -5.26
CA LYS A 103 -1.73 19.21 -5.45
C LYS A 103 -2.50 19.85 -4.27
N SER A 104 -1.89 20.88 -3.65
CA SER A 104 -2.39 21.46 -2.40
C SER A 104 -3.58 22.41 -2.58
N ARG A 105 -3.86 22.89 -3.80
CA ARG A 105 -4.97 23.80 -4.05
C ARG A 105 -6.31 23.09 -4.16
N LEU A 106 -6.41 22.06 -4.96
CA LEU A 106 -7.62 21.26 -5.13
C LEU A 106 -7.70 20.10 -4.15
N GLY A 107 -6.56 19.58 -3.77
CA GLY A 107 -6.36 18.40 -2.94
C GLY A 107 -6.08 17.14 -3.77
N ALA A 108 -5.01 16.41 -3.41
CA ALA A 108 -4.68 15.14 -4.05
C ALA A 108 -5.82 14.12 -3.91
N ASN A 109 -6.56 14.15 -2.81
CA ASN A 109 -7.73 13.31 -2.58
C ASN A 109 -8.88 13.61 -3.55
N ALA A 110 -9.13 14.89 -3.94
CA ALA A 110 -10.10 15.22 -4.98
C ALA A 110 -9.68 14.69 -6.34
N ILE A 111 -8.44 14.98 -6.72
CA ILE A 111 -7.87 14.61 -8.02
C ILE A 111 -7.85 13.09 -8.17
N LEU A 112 -7.37 12.36 -7.16
CA LEU A 112 -7.30 10.91 -7.19
C LEU A 112 -8.68 10.26 -7.30
N ALA A 113 -9.65 10.69 -6.48
CA ALA A 113 -10.99 10.10 -6.53
C ALA A 113 -11.60 10.22 -7.95
N VAL A 114 -11.41 11.37 -8.62
CA VAL A 114 -11.89 11.58 -9.99
C VAL A 114 -11.07 10.79 -11.01
N SER A 115 -9.75 10.75 -10.88
CA SER A 115 -8.86 9.97 -11.75
C SER A 115 -9.24 8.48 -11.76
N LEU A 116 -9.42 7.87 -10.59
CA LEU A 116 -9.83 6.47 -10.47
C LEU A 116 -11.27 6.23 -10.95
N ALA A 117 -12.20 7.16 -10.67
CA ALA A 117 -13.57 7.07 -11.15
C ALA A 117 -13.65 7.16 -12.69
N ALA A 118 -12.81 8.00 -13.32
CA ALA A 118 -12.71 8.10 -14.77
C ALA A 118 -12.20 6.79 -15.40
N ALA A 119 -11.16 6.17 -14.84
CA ALA A 119 -10.67 4.87 -15.28
C ALA A 119 -11.73 3.76 -15.19
N ARG A 120 -12.51 3.72 -14.11
CA ARG A 120 -13.63 2.79 -13.96
C ARG A 120 -14.75 3.05 -14.97
N ALA A 121 -15.07 4.32 -15.22
CA ALA A 121 -16.06 4.68 -16.24
C ALA A 121 -15.60 4.28 -17.64
N ALA A 122 -14.31 4.49 -17.96
CA ALA A 122 -13.72 4.07 -19.24
C ALA A 122 -13.76 2.55 -19.41
N ALA A 123 -13.40 1.80 -18.38
CA ALA A 123 -13.49 0.34 -18.37
C ALA A 123 -14.93 -0.14 -18.62
N ALA A 124 -15.91 0.45 -17.91
CA ALA A 124 -17.34 0.14 -18.08
C ALA A 124 -17.84 0.46 -19.50
N SER A 125 -17.45 1.60 -20.07
CA SER A 125 -17.77 1.98 -21.45
C SER A 125 -17.17 1.02 -22.49
N ALA A 126 -15.97 0.51 -22.22
CA ALA A 126 -15.31 -0.49 -23.06
C ALA A 126 -15.84 -1.93 -22.86
N GLY A 127 -16.72 -2.17 -21.88
CA GLY A 127 -17.19 -3.51 -21.51
C GLY A 127 -16.09 -4.39 -20.94
N LEU A 128 -15.06 -3.80 -20.33
CA LEU A 128 -13.92 -4.51 -19.76
C LEU A 128 -13.94 -4.43 -18.23
N PRO A 129 -13.48 -5.48 -17.52
CA PRO A 129 -13.13 -5.34 -16.11
C PRO A 129 -11.95 -4.37 -15.95
N LEU A 130 -11.89 -3.69 -14.79
CA LEU A 130 -10.92 -2.61 -14.55
C LEU A 130 -9.47 -3.09 -14.74
N TYR A 131 -9.11 -4.27 -14.21
CA TYR A 131 -7.75 -4.79 -14.36
C TYR A 131 -7.33 -4.97 -15.83
N ARG A 132 -8.24 -5.40 -16.72
CA ARG A 132 -7.96 -5.52 -18.17
C ARG A 132 -7.75 -4.15 -18.82
N HIS A 133 -8.58 -3.17 -18.44
CA HIS A 133 -8.48 -1.81 -18.94
C HIS A 133 -7.14 -1.17 -18.53
N LEU A 134 -6.75 -1.31 -17.26
CA LEU A 134 -5.48 -0.78 -16.74
C LEU A 134 -4.25 -1.47 -17.34
N GLY A 135 -4.37 -2.75 -17.66
CA GLY A 135 -3.26 -3.58 -18.14
C GLY A 135 -2.75 -3.25 -19.53
N ARG A 136 -3.53 -2.51 -20.33
CA ARG A 136 -3.13 -2.08 -21.70
C ARG A 136 -2.56 -3.21 -22.56
N GLY A 137 -3.10 -4.43 -22.41
CA GLY A 137 -2.67 -5.62 -23.14
C GLY A 137 -1.60 -6.46 -22.47
N ARG A 138 -1.15 -6.13 -21.25
CA ARG A 138 -0.30 -7.02 -20.45
C ARG A 138 -1.08 -8.29 -20.04
N GLU A 139 -0.39 -9.42 -19.99
CA GLU A 139 -0.97 -10.64 -19.46
C GLU A 139 -1.19 -10.50 -17.94
N PRO A 140 -2.38 -10.91 -17.44
CA PRO A 140 -2.69 -10.85 -16.02
C PRO A 140 -1.77 -11.76 -15.19
N GLN A 141 -1.33 -11.25 -14.05
CA GLN A 141 -0.64 -12.02 -13.02
C GLN A 141 -1.25 -11.69 -11.67
N LEU A 142 -1.54 -12.69 -10.83
CA LEU A 142 -1.99 -12.45 -9.46
C LEU A 142 -0.80 -12.00 -8.61
N PRO A 143 -0.97 -10.97 -7.75
CA PRO A 143 0.13 -10.49 -6.91
C PRO A 143 0.37 -11.43 -5.73
N MET A 144 1.62 -11.49 -5.23
CA MET A 144 1.96 -12.10 -3.94
C MET A 144 1.38 -11.23 -2.81
N PRO A 145 0.52 -11.74 -1.92
CA PRO A 145 0.00 -10.97 -0.81
C PRO A 145 1.02 -10.91 0.35
N MET A 146 1.22 -9.71 0.88
CA MET A 146 1.95 -9.42 2.11
C MET A 146 0.91 -9.05 3.17
N MET A 147 0.70 -9.94 4.15
CA MET A 147 -0.44 -9.88 5.06
C MET A 147 0.02 -9.42 6.45
N ASN A 148 -0.33 -8.22 6.85
CA ASN A 148 0.00 -7.67 8.16
C ASN A 148 -0.82 -8.36 9.28
N ILE A 149 -0.19 -9.18 10.13
CA ILE A 149 -0.89 -9.94 11.18
C ILE A 149 -0.57 -9.49 12.61
N VAL A 150 0.50 -8.70 12.81
CA VAL A 150 0.80 -8.01 14.07
C VAL A 150 1.11 -6.56 13.79
N ASN A 151 0.39 -5.67 14.46
CA ASN A 151 0.56 -4.21 14.39
C ASN A 151 1.33 -3.69 15.60
N GLY A 152 2.18 -2.70 15.36
CA GLY A 152 2.84 -1.89 16.38
C GLY A 152 2.97 -0.44 15.92
N GLY A 153 3.91 0.30 16.48
CA GLY A 153 4.19 1.68 16.08
C GLY A 153 2.94 2.57 16.04
N ALA A 154 2.79 3.35 14.97
CA ALA A 154 1.64 4.23 14.76
C ALA A 154 0.32 3.49 14.50
N HIS A 155 0.34 2.18 14.20
CA HIS A 155 -0.84 1.39 13.86
C HIS A 155 -1.49 0.69 15.06
N ALA A 156 -0.89 0.74 16.25
CA ALA A 156 -1.40 0.12 17.47
C ALA A 156 -0.97 0.87 18.73
N ASP A 157 -1.85 0.88 19.74
CA ASP A 157 -1.52 1.38 21.08
C ASP A 157 -0.96 0.22 21.92
N ASN A 158 0.31 -0.12 21.69
CA ASN A 158 1.03 -1.19 22.37
C ASN A 158 2.52 -0.87 22.50
N SER A 159 3.30 -1.82 23.05
CA SER A 159 4.73 -1.70 23.35
C SER A 159 5.66 -2.13 22.20
N VAL A 160 5.19 -2.24 20.97
CA VAL A 160 5.99 -2.67 19.81
C VAL A 160 6.36 -1.43 18.98
N ASP A 161 7.67 -1.16 18.79
CA ASP A 161 8.12 0.06 18.09
C ASP A 161 7.93 -0.02 16.55
N MET A 162 8.22 -1.19 15.95
CA MET A 162 8.07 -1.41 14.51
C MET A 162 6.60 -1.53 14.12
N GLN A 163 6.26 -0.99 12.95
CA GLN A 163 4.86 -0.73 12.59
C GLN A 163 4.10 -1.98 12.17
N GLU A 164 4.71 -2.87 11.36
CA GLU A 164 4.01 -4.06 10.85
C GLU A 164 4.90 -5.29 10.76
N PHE A 165 4.31 -6.41 11.16
CA PHE A 165 4.89 -7.74 10.98
C PHE A 165 3.97 -8.55 10.09
N MET A 166 4.45 -8.87 8.90
CA MET A 166 3.68 -9.51 7.84
C MET A 166 4.08 -10.95 7.63
N ILE A 167 3.13 -11.78 7.24
CA ILE A 167 3.37 -13.11 6.67
C ILE A 167 3.22 -13.06 5.15
N VAL A 168 4.04 -13.88 4.48
CA VAL A 168 4.07 -14.00 3.02
C VAL A 168 4.08 -15.48 2.66
N PRO A 169 2.98 -16.03 2.15
CA PRO A 169 2.87 -17.46 1.80
C PRO A 169 3.60 -17.81 0.49
N VAL A 170 4.92 -17.69 0.51
CA VAL A 170 5.82 -17.83 -0.67
C VAL A 170 5.81 -19.22 -1.30
N GLY A 171 5.42 -20.24 -0.54
CA GLY A 171 5.32 -21.64 -1.02
C GLY A 171 3.97 -22.00 -1.60
N ALA A 172 2.97 -21.12 -1.53
CA ALA A 172 1.63 -21.41 -2.03
C ALA A 172 1.65 -21.52 -3.57
N PRO A 173 0.91 -22.51 -4.15
CA PRO A 173 0.94 -22.75 -5.59
C PRO A 173 0.09 -21.76 -6.40
N ARG A 174 -0.84 -21.05 -5.75
CA ARG A 174 -1.77 -20.11 -6.38
C ARG A 174 -2.31 -19.12 -5.34
N PHE A 175 -2.95 -18.04 -5.80
CA PHE A 175 -3.40 -16.96 -4.92
C PHE A 175 -4.42 -17.40 -3.87
N CYS A 176 -5.45 -18.16 -4.25
CA CYS A 176 -6.47 -18.65 -3.31
C CYS A 176 -5.86 -19.51 -2.19
N GLU A 177 -4.86 -20.35 -2.48
CA GLU A 177 -4.15 -21.12 -1.47
C GLU A 177 -3.28 -20.22 -0.57
N SER A 178 -2.63 -19.22 -1.16
CA SER A 178 -1.89 -18.22 -0.39
C SER A 178 -2.79 -17.51 0.64
N LEU A 179 -4.00 -17.12 0.22
CA LEU A 179 -4.96 -16.49 1.11
C LEU A 179 -5.49 -17.46 2.18
N ARG A 180 -5.75 -18.71 1.84
CA ARG A 180 -6.14 -19.76 2.79
C ARG A 180 -5.07 -19.96 3.86
N TRP A 181 -3.80 -20.14 3.46
CA TRP A 181 -2.69 -20.33 4.38
C TRP A 181 -2.55 -19.13 5.33
N GLY A 182 -2.66 -17.91 4.78
CA GLY A 182 -2.66 -16.71 5.59
C GLY A 182 -3.77 -16.70 6.64
N ALA A 183 -5.00 -17.08 6.26
CA ALA A 183 -6.14 -17.13 7.19
C ALA A 183 -5.92 -18.19 8.29
N GLU A 184 -5.38 -19.35 7.95
CA GLU A 184 -5.07 -20.41 8.92
C GLU A 184 -4.00 -19.96 9.93
N VAL A 185 -2.93 -19.28 9.46
CA VAL A 185 -1.92 -18.70 10.33
C VAL A 185 -2.51 -17.59 11.22
N PHE A 186 -3.36 -16.71 10.66
CA PHE A 186 -4.03 -15.65 11.41
C PHE A 186 -4.89 -16.22 12.56
N HIS A 187 -5.66 -17.27 12.31
CA HIS A 187 -6.48 -17.92 13.36
C HIS A 187 -5.63 -18.69 14.36
N SER A 188 -4.52 -19.30 13.94
CA SER A 188 -3.54 -19.92 14.82
C SER A 188 -2.93 -18.88 15.75
N LEU A 189 -2.48 -17.73 15.23
CA LEU A 189 -1.95 -16.62 16.01
C LEU A 189 -2.96 -16.13 17.05
N LYS A 190 -4.23 -15.94 16.65
CA LYS A 190 -5.31 -15.57 17.58
C LYS A 190 -5.41 -16.53 18.76
N SER A 191 -5.35 -17.82 18.47
CA SER A 191 -5.44 -18.88 19.49
C SER A 191 -4.24 -18.86 20.45
N LEU A 192 -3.03 -18.67 19.91
CA LEU A 192 -1.80 -18.56 20.71
C LEU A 192 -1.80 -17.32 21.62
N LEU A 193 -2.19 -16.15 21.08
CA LEU A 193 -2.29 -14.92 21.86
C LEU A 193 -3.29 -15.09 23.02
N LYS A 194 -4.47 -15.66 22.74
CA LYS A 194 -5.49 -15.94 23.74
C LYS A 194 -4.97 -16.91 24.84
N ALA A 195 -4.27 -17.97 24.44
CA ALA A 195 -3.70 -18.93 25.39
C ALA A 195 -2.62 -18.32 26.30
N ARG A 196 -1.92 -17.28 25.81
CA ARG A 196 -0.95 -16.50 26.59
C ARG A 196 -1.60 -15.38 27.42
N GLY A 197 -2.92 -15.19 27.36
CA GLY A 197 -3.63 -14.09 28.04
C GLY A 197 -3.41 -12.71 27.40
N LEU A 198 -2.93 -12.67 26.17
CA LEU A 198 -2.66 -11.44 25.44
C LEU A 198 -3.91 -10.96 24.66
N SER A 199 -3.93 -9.65 24.34
CA SER A 199 -5.02 -9.04 23.55
C SER A 199 -5.12 -9.66 22.17
N THR A 200 -6.34 -9.93 21.73
CA THR A 200 -6.70 -10.30 20.35
C THR A 200 -7.50 -9.20 19.67
N ALA A 201 -7.50 -7.99 20.20
CA ALA A 201 -7.97 -6.80 19.52
C ALA A 201 -7.07 -6.51 18.31
N VAL A 202 -7.65 -5.91 17.27
CA VAL A 202 -6.94 -5.62 16.04
C VAL A 202 -6.74 -4.11 15.88
N GLY A 203 -5.61 -3.75 15.26
CA GLY A 203 -5.29 -2.38 14.88
C GLY A 203 -6.04 -1.92 13.62
N ASP A 204 -5.66 -0.76 13.11
CA ASP A 204 -6.30 -0.12 11.95
C ASP A 204 -6.26 -0.98 10.69
N GLU A 205 -5.26 -1.81 10.53
CA GLU A 205 -5.06 -2.66 9.36
C GLU A 205 -5.52 -4.12 9.56
N GLY A 206 -6.14 -4.42 10.70
CA GLY A 206 -6.71 -5.73 10.99
C GLY A 206 -5.73 -6.74 11.57
N GLY A 207 -4.44 -6.43 11.72
CA GLY A 207 -3.47 -7.23 12.47
C GLY A 207 -3.72 -7.13 13.97
N PHE A 208 -3.33 -8.15 14.74
CA PHE A 208 -3.45 -8.12 16.21
C PHE A 208 -2.51 -7.08 16.81
N ALA A 209 -2.90 -6.51 17.93
CA ALA A 209 -2.14 -5.49 18.65
C ALA A 209 -1.88 -5.93 20.11
N PRO A 210 -1.15 -7.04 20.33
CA PRO A 210 -0.80 -7.48 21.69
C PRO A 210 0.33 -6.62 22.27
N ASP A 211 0.36 -6.50 23.61
CA ASP A 211 1.54 -6.02 24.32
C ASP A 211 2.58 -7.12 24.35
N LEU A 212 3.69 -6.92 23.65
CA LEU A 212 4.81 -7.86 23.60
C LEU A 212 6.07 -7.23 24.21
N PRO A 213 6.97 -8.04 24.81
CA PRO A 213 8.13 -7.50 25.51
C PRO A 213 9.20 -6.90 24.60
N SER A 214 9.16 -7.18 23.29
CA SER A 214 10.09 -6.66 22.30
C SER A 214 9.56 -6.84 20.88
N ASN A 215 10.17 -6.15 19.91
CA ASN A 215 9.90 -6.36 18.48
C ASN A 215 10.25 -7.80 18.06
N GLU A 216 11.32 -8.39 18.61
CA GLU A 216 11.72 -9.77 18.34
C GLU A 216 10.67 -10.79 18.82
N ALA A 217 9.99 -10.53 19.94
CA ALA A 217 8.91 -11.37 20.45
C ALA A 217 7.69 -11.41 19.49
N ALA A 218 7.48 -10.35 18.69
CA ALA A 218 6.47 -10.36 17.64
C ALA A 218 6.83 -11.36 16.52
N ILE A 219 8.10 -11.40 16.11
CA ILE A 219 8.59 -12.37 15.13
C ILE A 219 8.40 -13.80 15.67
N GLU A 220 8.82 -14.07 16.91
CA GLU A 220 8.76 -15.40 17.53
C GLU A 220 7.33 -15.93 17.66
N VAL A 221 6.37 -15.08 18.05
CA VAL A 221 4.97 -15.52 18.17
C VAL A 221 4.36 -15.81 16.81
N ILE A 222 4.75 -15.07 15.75
CA ILE A 222 4.31 -15.34 14.39
C ILE A 222 4.90 -16.67 13.88
N LEU A 223 6.19 -16.93 14.11
CA LEU A 223 6.81 -18.20 13.74
C LEU A 223 6.11 -19.38 14.42
N SER A 224 5.80 -19.23 15.72
CA SER A 224 5.03 -20.24 16.46
C SER A 224 3.62 -20.44 15.86
N ALA A 225 2.99 -19.37 15.33
CA ALA A 225 1.68 -19.47 14.71
C ALA A 225 1.75 -20.17 13.35
N ILE A 226 2.79 -19.93 12.55
CA ILE A 226 3.04 -20.61 11.27
C ILE A 226 3.19 -22.12 11.50
N GLU A 227 4.03 -22.52 12.46
CA GLU A 227 4.25 -23.92 12.81
C GLU A 227 2.97 -24.59 13.36
N SER A 228 2.25 -23.90 14.25
CA SER A 228 0.98 -24.40 14.81
C SER A 228 -0.12 -24.54 13.76
N ALA A 229 -0.06 -23.79 12.66
CA ALA A 229 -0.94 -23.94 11.51
C ALA A 229 -0.52 -25.09 10.57
N GLY A 230 0.62 -25.74 10.84
CA GLY A 230 1.13 -26.87 10.06
C GLY A 230 2.03 -26.50 8.89
N PHE A 231 2.48 -25.24 8.82
CA PHE A 231 3.37 -24.74 7.76
C PHE A 231 4.82 -24.63 8.24
N LYS A 232 5.75 -24.68 7.30
CA LYS A 232 7.18 -24.51 7.55
C LYS A 232 7.58 -23.06 7.34
N ALA A 233 8.06 -22.41 8.40
CA ALA A 233 8.59 -21.07 8.31
C ALA A 233 9.76 -20.99 7.31
N GLY A 234 9.75 -19.96 6.47
CA GLY A 234 10.75 -19.74 5.43
C GLY A 234 10.56 -20.56 4.15
N GLN A 235 9.96 -21.73 4.23
CA GLN A 235 9.68 -22.57 3.05
C GLN A 235 8.27 -22.32 2.51
N ASP A 236 7.25 -22.48 3.36
CA ASP A 236 5.86 -22.30 3.01
C ASP A 236 5.44 -20.83 3.22
N VAL A 237 5.73 -20.30 4.39
CA VAL A 237 5.39 -18.94 4.81
C VAL A 237 6.65 -18.23 5.30
N ALA A 238 7.00 -17.13 4.65
CA ALA A 238 8.08 -16.23 5.05
C ALA A 238 7.53 -15.00 5.81
N LEU A 239 8.44 -14.16 6.30
CA LEU A 239 8.12 -12.93 6.99
C LEU A 239 8.49 -11.70 6.16
N ALA A 240 7.75 -10.62 6.34
CA ALA A 240 8.12 -9.29 5.88
C ALA A 240 7.86 -8.28 7.01
N LEU A 241 8.66 -7.22 7.04
CA LEU A 241 8.59 -6.18 8.06
C LEU A 241 8.31 -4.84 7.39
N ASP A 242 7.50 -4.03 8.04
CA ASP A 242 7.48 -2.58 7.87
C ASP A 242 8.02 -1.95 9.16
N VAL A 243 9.23 -1.43 9.06
CA VAL A 243 9.95 -0.88 10.23
C VAL A 243 9.50 0.53 10.54
N ALA A 244 9.09 1.29 9.51
CA ALA A 244 8.71 2.70 9.59
C ALA A 244 9.72 3.53 10.39
N SER A 245 11.00 3.40 10.06
CA SER A 245 12.13 3.89 10.87
C SER A 245 12.13 5.40 11.10
N SER A 246 11.47 6.18 10.23
CA SER A 246 11.32 7.63 10.39
C SER A 246 10.60 8.00 11.69
N GLU A 247 9.72 7.13 12.21
CA GLU A 247 8.95 7.37 13.44
C GLU A 247 9.82 7.42 14.69
N PHE A 248 10.95 6.71 14.71
CA PHE A 248 11.86 6.64 15.86
C PHE A 248 13.30 7.08 15.53
N TYR A 249 13.51 7.76 14.40
CA TYR A 249 14.80 8.39 14.06
C TYR A 249 14.83 9.84 14.52
N ARG A 250 15.80 10.18 15.37
CA ARG A 250 15.95 11.55 15.90
C ARG A 250 17.43 11.90 16.04
N GLY A 251 17.85 12.98 15.38
CA GLY A 251 19.21 13.52 15.53
C GLY A 251 20.33 12.55 15.17
N GLY A 252 20.13 11.70 14.15
CA GLY A 252 21.13 10.72 13.72
C GLY A 252 21.12 9.40 14.51
N VAL A 253 20.09 9.16 15.34
CA VAL A 253 19.97 7.98 16.19
C VAL A 253 18.60 7.32 16.01
N TYR A 254 18.58 6.00 15.86
CA TYR A 254 17.39 5.14 15.90
C TYR A 254 17.15 4.68 17.34
N GLU A 255 15.99 4.99 17.89
CA GLU A 255 15.65 4.72 19.28
C GLU A 255 14.44 3.79 19.40
N LEU A 256 14.69 2.50 19.72
CA LEU A 256 13.64 1.55 20.07
C LEU A 256 13.27 1.75 21.54
N ALA A 257 12.29 2.63 21.76
CA ALA A 257 11.94 3.11 23.12
C ALA A 257 11.40 1.99 23.99
N SER A 258 10.64 1.06 23.44
CA SER A 258 10.09 -0.10 24.17
C SER A 258 11.17 -1.02 24.73
N GLU A 259 12.32 -1.09 24.08
CA GLU A 259 13.44 -1.94 24.45
C GLU A 259 14.59 -1.17 25.13
N GLY A 260 14.49 0.15 25.21
CA GLY A 260 15.56 1.03 25.70
C GLY A 260 16.86 0.96 24.89
N LYS A 261 16.75 0.61 23.62
CA LYS A 261 17.91 0.46 22.70
C LYS A 261 18.08 1.70 21.84
N ARG A 262 19.34 2.08 21.60
CA ARG A 262 19.72 3.18 20.73
C ARG A 262 20.81 2.70 19.79
N PHE A 263 20.72 3.13 18.52
CA PHE A 263 21.64 2.72 17.48
C PHE A 263 22.04 3.92 16.63
N ASP A 264 23.30 4.03 16.29
CA ASP A 264 23.67 4.82 15.11
C ASP A 264 23.22 4.10 13.82
N PRO A 265 23.26 4.76 12.65
CA PRO A 265 22.80 4.13 11.40
C PRO A 265 23.51 2.81 11.08
N ALA A 266 24.82 2.69 11.33
CA ALA A 266 25.58 1.47 11.03
C ALA A 266 25.21 0.32 11.98
N GLU A 267 25.00 0.63 13.26
CA GLU A 267 24.54 -0.32 14.28
C GLU A 267 23.11 -0.78 14.00
N PHE A 268 22.22 0.11 13.52
CA PHE A 268 20.85 -0.27 13.17
C PHE A 268 20.82 -1.17 11.94
N VAL A 269 21.61 -0.88 10.90
CA VAL A 269 21.79 -1.78 9.76
C VAL A 269 22.30 -3.14 10.22
N ALA A 270 23.28 -3.21 11.13
CA ALA A 270 23.80 -4.48 11.67
C ALA A 270 22.73 -5.24 12.48
N HIS A 271 21.83 -4.53 13.18
CA HIS A 271 20.68 -5.12 13.87
C HIS A 271 19.72 -5.79 12.90
N LEU A 272 19.33 -5.11 11.81
CA LEU A 272 18.47 -5.66 10.76
C LEU A 272 19.15 -6.84 10.02
N GLU A 273 20.47 -6.73 9.76
CA GLU A 273 21.24 -7.81 9.13
C GLU A 273 21.25 -9.09 9.98
N ARG A 274 21.37 -8.97 11.30
CA ARG A 274 21.26 -10.11 12.20
C ARG A 274 19.88 -10.76 12.07
N TRP A 275 18.79 -9.97 12.09
CA TRP A 275 17.44 -10.50 11.96
C TRP A 275 17.20 -11.22 10.63
N VAL A 276 17.73 -10.69 9.52
CA VAL A 276 17.69 -11.38 8.22
C VAL A 276 18.47 -12.69 8.22
N SER A 277 19.46 -12.82 9.10
CA SER A 277 20.26 -14.06 9.24
C SER A 277 19.58 -15.09 10.14
N ASP A 278 18.88 -14.63 11.18
CA ASP A 278 18.28 -15.47 12.20
C ASP A 278 16.85 -15.90 11.86
N TYR A 279 16.12 -15.10 11.07
CA TYR A 279 14.72 -15.28 10.76
C TYR A 279 14.45 -15.33 9.25
N PRO A 280 13.38 -15.99 8.79
CA PRO A 280 13.06 -16.13 7.37
C PRO A 280 12.40 -14.85 6.79
N ILE A 281 13.06 -13.71 6.95
CA ILE A 281 12.62 -12.41 6.45
C ILE A 281 13.00 -12.30 4.97
N VAL A 282 12.01 -11.97 4.11
CA VAL A 282 12.20 -11.81 2.67
C VAL A 282 12.06 -10.35 2.21
N SER A 283 11.51 -9.47 3.05
CA SER A 283 11.30 -8.06 2.72
C SER A 283 11.37 -7.19 3.97
N ILE A 284 11.99 -6.01 3.84
CA ILE A 284 12.03 -4.95 4.84
C ILE A 284 11.60 -3.65 4.17
N GLU A 285 10.53 -3.05 4.65
CA GLU A 285 10.03 -1.75 4.24
C GLU A 285 10.54 -0.70 5.23
N ASP A 286 10.97 0.45 4.70
CA ASP A 286 11.48 1.61 5.42
C ASP A 286 12.43 1.24 6.57
N GLY A 287 13.41 0.38 6.24
CA GLY A 287 14.44 -0.07 7.16
C GLY A 287 15.36 1.04 7.66
N MET A 288 15.41 2.18 6.97
CA MET A 288 16.07 3.43 7.40
C MET A 288 15.09 4.59 7.22
N ALA A 289 15.33 5.70 7.93
CA ALA A 289 14.51 6.90 7.86
C ALA A 289 14.53 7.54 6.45
N GLU A 290 13.45 8.23 6.09
CA GLU A 290 13.27 8.84 4.76
C GLU A 290 14.35 9.88 4.39
N ASP A 291 15.00 10.48 5.39
CA ASP A 291 16.07 11.46 5.22
C ASP A 291 17.48 10.86 5.39
N ASP A 292 17.62 9.62 5.87
CA ASP A 292 18.92 8.95 6.08
C ASP A 292 19.37 8.19 4.84
N TRP A 293 19.65 8.92 3.76
CA TRP A 293 20.06 8.34 2.48
C TRP A 293 21.38 7.59 2.54
N ASP A 294 22.32 8.00 3.38
CA ASP A 294 23.60 7.30 3.58
C ASP A 294 23.38 5.98 4.33
N GLY A 295 22.50 5.96 5.31
CA GLY A 295 22.04 4.73 5.97
C GLY A 295 21.35 3.78 4.99
N TRP A 296 20.52 4.29 4.08
CA TRP A 296 19.88 3.51 3.02
C TRP A 296 20.90 2.91 2.03
N GLU A 297 21.93 3.65 1.63
CA GLU A 297 23.03 3.12 0.81
C GLU A 297 23.75 1.96 1.53
N LEU A 298 24.05 2.13 2.83
CA LEU A 298 24.67 1.09 3.64
C LEU A 298 23.79 -0.15 3.79
N LEU A 299 22.48 0.04 4.08
CA LEU A 299 21.50 -1.04 4.17
C LEU A 299 21.43 -1.82 2.86
N THR A 300 21.35 -1.10 1.72
CA THR A 300 21.25 -1.71 0.40
C THR A 300 22.51 -2.48 0.03
N ALA A 301 23.68 -1.93 0.34
CA ALA A 301 24.95 -2.61 0.10
C ALA A 301 25.08 -3.94 0.86
N ARG A 302 24.55 -4.00 2.11
CA ARG A 302 24.63 -5.20 2.96
C ARG A 302 23.53 -6.22 2.66
N LEU A 303 22.29 -5.77 2.46
CA LEU A 303 21.11 -6.64 2.43
C LEU A 303 20.41 -6.73 1.07
N GLY A 304 20.62 -5.79 0.15
CA GLY A 304 19.87 -5.70 -1.08
C GLY A 304 19.96 -6.89 -2.04
N ARG A 305 20.95 -7.78 -1.85
CA ARG A 305 21.04 -9.06 -2.59
C ARG A 305 20.34 -10.22 -1.87
N ARG A 306 20.01 -10.06 -0.61
CA ARG A 306 19.46 -11.12 0.25
C ARG A 306 17.96 -10.98 0.46
N VAL A 307 17.50 -9.75 0.59
CA VAL A 307 16.09 -9.42 0.87
C VAL A 307 15.65 -8.23 0.03
N GLN A 308 14.35 -8.15 -0.18
CA GLN A 308 13.72 -6.98 -0.76
C GLN A 308 13.79 -5.82 0.24
N LEU A 309 14.20 -4.65 -0.24
CA LEU A 309 14.23 -3.40 0.51
C LEU A 309 13.26 -2.43 -0.14
N VAL A 310 12.15 -2.15 0.54
CA VAL A 310 11.04 -1.35 0.01
C VAL A 310 11.14 0.07 0.54
N GLY A 311 11.15 1.06 -0.34
CA GLY A 311 10.98 2.46 0.04
C GLY A 311 9.51 2.87 -0.03
N ASP A 312 8.91 3.20 1.12
CA ASP A 312 7.59 3.83 1.25
C ASP A 312 7.76 5.35 1.43
N ASP A 313 8.04 5.82 2.64
CA ASP A 313 8.28 7.24 2.93
C ASP A 313 9.50 7.78 2.17
N LEU A 314 10.46 6.90 1.88
CA LEU A 314 11.63 7.24 1.06
C LEU A 314 11.24 7.75 -0.33
N PHE A 315 10.30 7.11 -1.01
CA PHE A 315 9.94 7.38 -2.41
C PHE A 315 8.59 8.05 -2.60
N VAL A 316 7.65 7.89 -1.68
CA VAL A 316 6.29 8.44 -1.69
C VAL A 316 5.58 8.31 -3.05
N THR A 317 5.80 7.19 -3.75
CA THR A 317 5.26 6.93 -5.10
C THR A 317 5.67 7.99 -6.15
N ASN A 318 6.71 8.78 -5.86
CA ASN A 318 7.16 9.90 -6.69
C ASN A 318 8.29 9.48 -7.63
N THR A 319 8.08 9.64 -8.94
CA THR A 319 9.05 9.22 -9.98
C THR A 319 10.38 9.99 -9.91
N GLU A 320 10.38 11.27 -9.54
CA GLU A 320 11.60 12.06 -9.43
C GLU A 320 12.48 11.57 -8.28
N ILE A 321 11.85 11.23 -7.13
CA ILE A 321 12.57 10.70 -5.96
C ILE A 321 13.02 9.27 -6.24
N LEU A 322 12.17 8.45 -6.87
CA LEU A 322 12.54 7.09 -7.28
C LEU A 322 13.73 7.11 -8.22
N GLN A 323 13.77 8.01 -9.20
CA GLN A 323 14.91 8.17 -10.11
C GLN A 323 16.21 8.50 -9.37
N GLN A 324 16.16 9.34 -8.34
CA GLN A 324 17.30 9.61 -7.46
C GLN A 324 17.77 8.36 -6.72
N GLY A 325 16.82 7.57 -6.18
CA GLY A 325 17.13 6.30 -5.50
C GLY A 325 17.78 5.28 -6.43
N ILE A 326 17.24 5.14 -7.65
CA ILE A 326 17.81 4.28 -8.69
C ILE A 326 19.27 4.71 -9.03
N ALA A 327 19.50 6.00 -9.23
CA ALA A 327 20.82 6.55 -9.53
C ALA A 327 21.83 6.31 -8.40
N ARG A 328 21.39 6.39 -7.14
CA ARG A 328 22.20 6.12 -5.94
C ARG A 328 22.26 4.63 -5.56
N ARG A 329 21.51 3.78 -6.24
CA ARG A 329 21.35 2.34 -5.93
C ARG A 329 20.84 2.10 -4.51
N VAL A 330 19.84 2.86 -4.11
CA VAL A 330 19.18 2.82 -2.81
C VAL A 330 17.90 2.02 -2.92
N ALA A 331 17.68 1.07 -2.01
CA ALA A 331 16.58 0.10 -2.06
C ALA A 331 16.63 -0.83 -3.29
N ASN A 332 15.60 -1.64 -3.51
CA ASN A 332 15.40 -2.47 -4.70
C ASN A 332 13.91 -2.71 -4.99
N SER A 333 13.04 -1.99 -4.26
CA SER A 333 11.59 -2.04 -4.42
C SER A 333 10.97 -0.70 -3.99
N ILE A 334 9.81 -0.39 -4.56
CA ILE A 334 9.00 0.77 -4.18
C ILE A 334 7.65 0.30 -3.65
N LEU A 335 7.16 0.94 -2.58
CA LEU A 335 5.75 0.86 -2.20
C LEU A 335 4.94 1.86 -3.03
N VAL A 336 3.82 1.42 -3.58
CA VAL A 336 3.00 2.22 -4.49
C VAL A 336 1.65 2.49 -3.84
N LYS A 337 1.44 3.72 -3.42
CA LYS A 337 0.21 4.22 -2.82
C LYS A 337 -0.36 5.33 -3.72
N PRO A 338 -1.42 5.10 -4.49
CA PRO A 338 -1.94 6.09 -5.45
C PRO A 338 -2.22 7.47 -4.86
N ASN A 339 -2.61 7.56 -3.58
CA ASN A 339 -2.90 8.82 -2.94
C ASN A 339 -1.64 9.62 -2.52
N GLN A 340 -0.46 8.99 -2.43
CA GLN A 340 0.80 9.72 -2.17
C GLN A 340 1.20 10.61 -3.34
N ILE A 341 0.76 10.28 -4.54
CA ILE A 341 1.07 11.04 -5.76
C ILE A 341 -0.16 11.72 -6.37
N GLY A 342 -1.34 11.11 -6.28
CA GLY A 342 -2.64 11.75 -6.50
C GLY A 342 -3.28 11.55 -7.86
N THR A 343 -2.67 10.80 -8.81
CA THR A 343 -3.31 10.37 -10.06
C THR A 343 -2.96 8.94 -10.41
N LEU A 344 -3.82 8.30 -11.21
CA LEU A 344 -3.56 6.97 -11.75
C LEU A 344 -2.39 7.00 -12.75
N THR A 345 -2.28 8.04 -13.57
CA THR A 345 -1.19 8.18 -14.55
C THR A 345 0.17 8.24 -13.88
N GLU A 346 0.35 9.06 -12.84
CA GLU A 346 1.61 9.13 -12.09
C GLU A 346 1.89 7.83 -11.33
N THR A 347 0.85 7.17 -10.80
CA THR A 347 0.96 5.85 -10.15
C THR A 347 1.49 4.79 -11.11
N LEU A 348 0.94 4.71 -12.31
CA LEU A 348 1.41 3.78 -13.34
C LEU A 348 2.84 4.10 -13.79
N ALA A 349 3.18 5.37 -13.94
CA ALA A 349 4.54 5.79 -14.29
C ALA A 349 5.57 5.38 -13.23
N ALA A 350 5.23 5.43 -11.95
CA ALA A 350 6.11 4.96 -10.87
C ALA A 350 6.33 3.43 -10.94
N ILE A 351 5.28 2.65 -11.22
CA ILE A 351 5.39 1.19 -11.39
C ILE A 351 6.26 0.84 -12.61
N ASP A 352 6.01 1.51 -13.75
CA ASP A 352 6.76 1.26 -14.98
C ASP A 352 8.25 1.64 -14.83
N MET A 353 8.55 2.78 -14.20
CA MET A 353 9.93 3.20 -13.90
C MET A 353 10.66 2.21 -12.98
N ALA A 354 9.97 1.69 -11.96
CA ALA A 354 10.54 0.68 -11.07
C ALA A 354 10.88 -0.60 -11.86
N ASP A 355 9.97 -1.09 -12.69
CA ASP A 355 10.15 -2.29 -13.51
C ASP A 355 11.33 -2.14 -14.49
N GLU A 356 11.42 -1.01 -15.20
CA GLU A 356 12.51 -0.70 -16.13
C GLU A 356 13.88 -0.67 -15.43
N ALA A 357 13.92 -0.26 -14.16
CA ALA A 357 15.13 -0.24 -13.34
C ALA A 357 15.46 -1.59 -12.68
N GLY A 358 14.59 -2.61 -12.83
CA GLY A 358 14.72 -3.90 -12.16
C GLY A 358 14.28 -3.88 -10.69
N TYR A 359 13.65 -2.81 -10.22
CA TYR A 359 13.03 -2.75 -8.90
C TYR A 359 11.69 -3.49 -8.91
N ALA A 360 11.33 -4.08 -7.77
CA ALA A 360 9.97 -4.57 -7.58
C ALA A 360 9.02 -3.41 -7.23
N ALA A 361 7.73 -3.60 -7.50
CA ALA A 361 6.68 -2.69 -7.06
C ALA A 361 5.67 -3.45 -6.20
N VAL A 362 5.35 -2.91 -5.03
CA VAL A 362 4.35 -3.42 -4.10
C VAL A 362 3.17 -2.45 -4.09
N VAL A 363 2.02 -2.84 -4.64
CA VAL A 363 0.81 -2.01 -4.56
C VAL A 363 0.25 -2.07 -3.14
N SER A 364 -0.02 -0.92 -2.54
CA SER A 364 -0.36 -0.84 -1.13
C SER A 364 -1.64 -0.05 -0.86
N HIS A 365 -2.33 -0.47 0.21
CA HIS A 365 -3.39 0.26 0.87
C HIS A 365 -2.86 1.41 1.72
N ARG A 366 -3.78 2.08 2.42
CA ARG A 366 -3.45 3.02 3.51
C ARG A 366 -4.15 2.57 4.81
N SER A 367 -3.74 3.15 5.95
CA SER A 367 -4.36 2.87 7.26
C SER A 367 -5.84 3.28 7.30
N GLY A 368 -6.24 4.39 6.67
CA GLY A 368 -7.63 4.76 6.45
C GLY A 368 -8.10 4.34 5.07
N GLU A 369 -8.74 3.19 4.97
CA GLU A 369 -9.26 2.62 3.73
C GLU A 369 -10.78 2.78 3.59
N THR A 370 -11.26 2.48 2.40
CA THR A 370 -12.66 2.32 2.08
C THR A 370 -12.90 0.93 1.51
N GLU A 371 -14.11 0.64 1.05
CA GLU A 371 -14.44 -0.59 0.33
C GLU A 371 -13.94 -0.59 -1.13
N ASP A 372 -13.30 0.49 -1.60
CA ASP A 372 -12.73 0.57 -2.95
C ASP A 372 -11.68 -0.51 -3.16
N THR A 373 -11.74 -1.17 -4.32
CA THR A 373 -10.87 -2.30 -4.68
C THR A 373 -9.90 -1.99 -5.82
N THR A 374 -9.74 -0.73 -6.19
CA THR A 374 -8.91 -0.33 -7.34
C THR A 374 -7.48 -0.86 -7.25
N ILE A 375 -6.89 -0.86 -6.03
CA ILE A 375 -5.52 -1.37 -5.84
C ILE A 375 -5.40 -2.89 -6.12
N ALA A 376 -6.46 -3.67 -5.94
CA ALA A 376 -6.47 -5.07 -6.33
C ALA A 376 -6.43 -5.21 -7.86
N ASP A 377 -7.30 -4.49 -8.58
CA ASP A 377 -7.28 -4.48 -10.04
C ASP A 377 -5.95 -3.93 -10.60
N LEU A 378 -5.38 -2.89 -9.96
CA LEU A 378 -4.09 -2.29 -10.34
C LEU A 378 -2.93 -3.30 -10.23
N SER A 379 -2.93 -4.16 -9.23
CA SER A 379 -1.85 -5.13 -9.00
C SER A 379 -1.87 -6.32 -9.97
N VAL A 380 -2.94 -6.53 -10.75
CA VAL A 380 -3.08 -7.72 -11.60
C VAL A 380 -2.47 -7.55 -12.99
N CYS A 381 -2.64 -6.38 -13.62
CA CYS A 381 -2.20 -6.16 -15.00
C CYS A 381 -1.13 -5.07 -15.15
N THR A 382 -0.41 -4.76 -14.09
CA THR A 382 0.78 -3.90 -14.12
C THR A 382 2.06 -4.72 -13.93
N ALA A 383 3.20 -4.06 -13.83
CA ALA A 383 4.46 -4.72 -13.47
C ALA A 383 4.61 -4.98 -11.96
N ALA A 384 3.61 -4.60 -11.15
CA ALA A 384 3.59 -4.91 -9.73
C ALA A 384 3.42 -6.42 -9.51
N THR A 385 4.27 -7.00 -8.68
CA THR A 385 4.26 -8.43 -8.39
C THR A 385 3.70 -8.76 -7.01
N GLN A 386 3.38 -7.73 -6.22
CA GLN A 386 3.00 -7.86 -4.81
C GLN A 386 1.88 -6.89 -4.45
N ILE A 387 1.11 -7.26 -3.44
CA ILE A 387 0.09 -6.39 -2.82
C ILE A 387 0.22 -6.43 -1.30
N LYS A 388 0.27 -5.25 -0.68
CA LYS A 388 0.20 -5.03 0.76
C LYS A 388 -1.14 -4.38 1.09
N THR A 389 -2.09 -5.14 1.64
CA THR A 389 -3.46 -4.63 1.87
C THR A 389 -4.03 -5.04 3.22
N GLY A 390 -3.16 -5.08 4.25
CA GLY A 390 -3.52 -5.35 5.63
C GLY A 390 -3.73 -6.82 5.92
N SER A 391 -4.49 -7.09 6.98
CA SER A 391 -4.73 -8.43 7.49
C SER A 391 -5.97 -9.09 6.87
N LEU A 392 -6.31 -10.26 7.40
CA LEU A 392 -7.39 -11.13 6.94
C LEU A 392 -8.70 -10.90 7.71
N CYS A 393 -8.86 -9.72 8.28
CA CYS A 393 -10.09 -9.25 8.89
C CYS A 393 -10.28 -7.75 8.60
N ARG A 394 -11.45 -7.19 8.97
CA ARG A 394 -11.96 -5.87 8.57
C ARG A 394 -12.33 -5.83 7.08
N SER A 395 -13.57 -5.43 6.79
CA SER A 395 -14.16 -5.48 5.44
C SER A 395 -13.39 -4.64 4.42
N ASP A 396 -12.83 -3.52 4.87
CA ASP A 396 -12.00 -2.61 4.07
C ASP A 396 -10.71 -3.27 3.54
N ARG A 397 -10.17 -4.25 4.26
CA ARG A 397 -8.99 -5.04 3.83
C ARG A 397 -9.42 -6.25 3.01
N VAL A 398 -10.35 -7.03 3.55
CA VAL A 398 -10.83 -8.27 2.93
C VAL A 398 -11.50 -8.02 1.57
N ALA A 399 -12.09 -6.85 1.33
CA ALA A 399 -12.64 -6.47 0.04
C ALA A 399 -11.62 -6.60 -1.10
N LYS A 400 -10.35 -6.19 -0.89
CA LYS A 400 -9.28 -6.28 -1.88
C LYS A 400 -8.88 -7.74 -2.14
N TYR A 401 -8.75 -8.54 -1.09
CA TYR A 401 -8.48 -9.98 -1.22
C TYR A 401 -9.62 -10.72 -1.93
N ASN A 402 -10.87 -10.43 -1.57
CA ASN A 402 -12.03 -11.01 -2.24
C ASN A 402 -12.08 -10.61 -3.72
N ARG A 403 -11.74 -9.36 -4.06
CA ARG A 403 -11.64 -8.94 -5.46
C ARG A 403 -10.60 -9.76 -6.23
N LEU A 404 -9.44 -10.02 -5.64
CA LEU A 404 -8.40 -10.85 -6.26
C LEU A 404 -8.83 -12.32 -6.41
N LEU A 405 -9.56 -12.90 -5.44
CA LEU A 405 -10.15 -14.22 -5.57
C LEU A 405 -11.14 -14.31 -6.74
N LEU A 406 -11.98 -13.27 -6.90
CA LEU A 406 -12.92 -13.22 -8.04
C LEU A 406 -12.17 -13.09 -9.37
N ILE A 407 -11.11 -12.30 -9.43
CA ILE A 407 -10.26 -12.16 -10.62
C ILE A 407 -9.57 -13.50 -10.93
N GLU A 408 -9.02 -14.20 -9.92
CA GLU A 408 -8.41 -15.52 -10.11
C GLU A 408 -9.42 -16.51 -10.70
N GLN A 409 -10.64 -16.52 -10.19
CA GLN A 409 -11.70 -17.40 -10.69
C GLN A 409 -12.13 -17.03 -12.13
N GLU A 410 -12.22 -15.73 -12.44
CA GLU A 410 -12.54 -15.23 -13.79
C GLU A 410 -11.46 -15.60 -14.82
N LEU A 411 -10.20 -15.55 -14.43
CA LEU A 411 -9.05 -15.88 -15.29
C LEU A 411 -8.80 -17.39 -15.41
N GLY A 412 -9.26 -18.18 -14.44
CA GLY A 412 -9.10 -19.63 -14.41
C GLY A 412 -7.65 -20.09 -14.16
N ASP A 413 -7.36 -21.34 -14.53
CA ASP A 413 -6.08 -21.99 -14.21
C ASP A 413 -4.88 -21.46 -15.03
N ALA A 414 -5.13 -20.64 -16.05
CA ALA A 414 -4.08 -20.06 -16.89
C ALA A 414 -3.40 -18.82 -16.28
N VAL A 415 -3.98 -18.21 -15.22
CA VAL A 415 -3.38 -17.04 -14.59
C VAL A 415 -2.11 -17.42 -13.82
N SER A 416 -1.04 -16.66 -14.03
CA SER A 416 0.21 -16.86 -13.31
C SER A 416 0.14 -16.33 -11.87
N PHE A 417 0.82 -17.05 -10.96
CA PHE A 417 1.05 -16.60 -9.59
C PHE A 417 2.55 -16.72 -9.29
N PRO A 418 3.23 -15.63 -8.89
CA PRO A 418 4.70 -15.60 -8.89
C PRO A 418 5.34 -16.40 -7.76
N GLY A 419 4.63 -16.71 -6.67
CA GLY A 419 5.24 -17.35 -5.52
C GLY A 419 6.46 -16.54 -5.03
N ARG A 420 7.52 -17.24 -4.64
CA ARG A 420 8.77 -16.61 -4.18
C ARG A 420 9.43 -15.70 -5.22
N SER A 421 9.21 -15.92 -6.52
CA SER A 421 9.81 -15.09 -7.57
C SER A 421 9.24 -13.67 -7.65
N ALA A 422 8.18 -13.37 -6.87
CA ALA A 422 7.71 -12.00 -6.68
C ALA A 422 8.80 -11.06 -6.13
N PHE A 423 9.70 -11.61 -5.32
CA PHE A 423 10.84 -10.89 -4.73
C PHE A 423 12.01 -10.94 -5.69
N ARG A 424 12.37 -9.82 -6.30
CA ARG A 424 13.41 -9.70 -7.32
C ARG A 424 14.83 -9.68 -6.72
N VAL A 425 15.10 -10.50 -5.72
CA VAL A 425 16.40 -10.62 -5.08
C VAL A 425 17.18 -11.79 -5.69
N GLN A 426 18.47 -11.55 -5.97
CA GLN A 426 19.38 -12.60 -6.43
C GLN A 426 19.93 -13.31 -5.20
N GLY A 427 19.30 -14.43 -4.80
CA GLY A 427 19.82 -15.31 -3.75
C GLY A 427 21.03 -16.09 -4.18
#